data_65bce07fe6a135cdda60dd773a310561
#
_entry.id   65bce07fe6a135cdda60dd773a310561
#
_cell.length_a   1.000
_cell.length_b   1.000
_cell.length_c   1.000
_cell.angle_alpha   90.00
_cell.angle_beta   90.00
_cell.angle_gamma   90.00
#
_symmetry.space_group_name_H-M   'P 1'
#
loop_
_entity.id
_entity.type
_entity.pdbx_description
1 polymer ?
#
loop_
_entity_poly.entity_id
_entity_poly.type
_entity_poly.pdbx_seq_one_letter_code
_entity_poly.pdbx_strand_id
1 'polypeptide(L)'
;MAPSATSSSPEPGVPGSGSGPRVGAVELVRIAIPLVTPFRTSFGVETVRDVLLVHLLGSEGEGWGECVAMEEPMYSSEYTDGAQQVIEHHLVPRLLARDAVTAAELGDVLASVRGHRMAKAALEMAWLDLELRVAGRSLAEYLGAVRSEVDCGVSVGITGTTDELLDSVAGYLDDGYRRIKLKIEPGLDVARVRAVRERFGPEVALQVDANAAYTLEDAEHLARLDEFDLVLIEQPLAEEQLLGHAKLARWLRTPICLDESITSAVVAGEAVEMGACRIVNIKPGRVGGYLEARRIHDVCAARDIPVWCGGMLETGIGRAANLALAALPGFTLPGDTSASDRYFHQDITAPFVLEDGRLRVPTGPGLGVEVRRDVVDSLTTRSTIVRRA
;
A
#
# COMPACT_ATOMS: atom_id res chain seq x y z
N MET A 1 23.13 -41.60 -53.24
CA MET A 1 22.52 -40.33 -52.85
C MET A 1 21.89 -40.52 -51.49
N ALA A 2 22.52 -40.03 -50.46
CA ALA A 2 22.00 -40.05 -49.07
C ALA A 2 21.26 -38.74 -48.81
N PRO A 3 20.14 -38.74 -48.07
CA PRO A 3 19.46 -37.51 -47.72
C PRO A 3 20.14 -36.81 -46.53
N SER A 4 20.30 -35.51 -46.68
CA SER A 4 20.87 -34.58 -45.72
C SER A 4 20.04 -34.49 -44.46
N ALA A 5 20.68 -34.62 -43.31
CA ALA A 5 20.08 -34.35 -41.98
C ALA A 5 19.87 -32.85 -41.80
N THR A 6 18.67 -32.44 -41.64
CA THR A 6 18.29 -31.07 -41.15
C THR A 6 18.46 -31.02 -39.64
N SER A 7 19.40 -30.18 -39.17
CA SER A 7 19.54 -29.85 -37.74
C SER A 7 18.39 -28.97 -37.32
N SER A 8 17.49 -29.49 -36.52
CA SER A 8 16.49 -28.68 -35.80
C SER A 8 17.17 -28.00 -34.59
N SER A 9 17.22 -26.68 -34.64
CA SER A 9 17.53 -25.86 -33.45
C SER A 9 16.48 -26.09 -32.39
N PRO A 10 16.81 -26.18 -31.10
CA PRO A 10 15.83 -26.32 -30.06
C PRO A 10 15.00 -25.02 -29.95
N GLU A 11 13.69 -25.17 -29.96
CA GLU A 11 12.75 -24.09 -29.58
C GLU A 11 13.06 -23.59 -28.15
N PRO A 12 12.90 -22.28 -27.85
CA PRO A 12 13.06 -21.79 -26.51
C PRO A 12 11.99 -22.43 -25.65
N GLY A 13 12.43 -23.26 -24.70
CA GLY A 13 11.54 -23.97 -23.77
C GLY A 13 10.67 -22.97 -23.01
N VAL A 14 9.36 -23.24 -23.02
CA VAL A 14 8.41 -22.68 -22.06
C VAL A 14 9.00 -22.90 -20.66
N PRO A 15 9.12 -21.86 -19.80
CA PRO A 15 9.62 -22.06 -18.45
C PRO A 15 8.70 -23.10 -17.78
N GLY A 16 9.30 -24.23 -17.40
CA GLY A 16 8.60 -25.31 -16.72
C GLY A 16 7.91 -24.75 -15.49
N SER A 17 6.74 -25.28 -15.16
CA SER A 17 6.02 -25.08 -13.92
C SER A 17 6.96 -25.36 -12.75
N GLY A 18 7.72 -24.35 -12.30
CA GLY A 18 8.60 -24.42 -11.15
C GLY A 18 7.72 -24.69 -9.92
N SER A 19 8.04 -25.72 -9.18
CA SER A 19 7.49 -25.90 -7.85
C SER A 19 7.88 -24.67 -7.02
N GLY A 20 6.91 -24.01 -6.36
CA GLY A 20 7.17 -22.87 -5.49
C GLY A 20 8.16 -23.18 -4.36
N PRO A 21 8.58 -22.20 -3.56
CA PRO A 21 9.53 -22.41 -2.49
C PRO A 21 8.97 -23.35 -1.40
N ARG A 22 9.85 -24.14 -0.80
CA ARG A 22 9.51 -25.01 0.32
C ARG A 22 9.74 -24.27 1.63
N VAL A 23 8.67 -23.89 2.29
CA VAL A 23 8.71 -23.20 3.58
C VAL A 23 8.59 -24.22 4.71
N GLY A 24 9.56 -24.23 5.62
CA GLY A 24 9.61 -25.11 6.78
C GLY A 24 9.02 -24.49 8.04
N ALA A 25 9.12 -23.17 8.15
CA ALA A 25 8.57 -22.42 9.28
C ALA A 25 8.24 -20.98 8.88
N VAL A 26 7.34 -20.37 9.65
CA VAL A 26 6.99 -18.95 9.56
C VAL A 26 7.17 -18.35 10.93
N GLU A 27 8.05 -17.36 11.03
CA GLU A 27 8.23 -16.55 12.23
C GLU A 27 7.36 -15.29 12.10
N LEU A 28 6.59 -15.00 13.12
CA LEU A 28 5.78 -13.81 13.27
C LEU A 28 6.45 -12.91 14.30
N VAL A 29 6.98 -11.78 13.88
CA VAL A 29 7.72 -10.85 14.74
C VAL A 29 6.93 -9.57 14.91
N ARG A 30 6.58 -9.23 16.13
CA ARG A 30 5.89 -7.99 16.46
C ARG A 30 6.89 -6.96 16.93
N ILE A 31 6.90 -5.80 16.32
CA ILE A 31 7.79 -4.70 16.68
C ILE A 31 6.99 -3.43 16.96
N ALA A 32 7.51 -2.57 17.83
CA ALA A 32 6.94 -1.27 18.13
C ALA A 32 7.95 -0.17 17.76
N ILE A 33 7.58 0.67 16.77
CA ILE A 33 8.45 1.75 16.27
C ILE A 33 7.83 3.10 16.62
N PRO A 34 8.46 3.94 17.44
CA PRO A 34 7.99 5.30 17.69
C PRO A 34 7.99 6.14 16.41
N LEU A 35 6.90 6.87 16.18
CA LEU A 35 6.83 7.84 15.09
C LEU A 35 7.62 9.11 15.44
N VAL A 36 8.24 9.73 14.44
CA VAL A 36 8.96 11.01 14.58
C VAL A 36 8.02 12.11 15.09
N THR A 37 6.78 12.11 14.59
CA THR A 37 5.71 13.00 15.04
C THR A 37 4.40 12.22 15.14
N PRO A 38 3.53 12.55 16.12
CA PRO A 38 2.19 11.95 16.18
C PRO A 38 1.44 12.14 14.86
N PHE A 39 0.78 11.10 14.39
CA PHE A 39 -0.01 11.13 13.15
C PHE A 39 -1.50 11.08 13.48
N ARG A 40 -2.20 12.23 13.35
CA ARG A 40 -3.62 12.37 13.64
C ARG A 40 -4.45 12.30 12.35
N THR A 41 -5.47 11.44 12.37
CA THR A 41 -6.52 11.31 11.36
C THR A 41 -7.89 11.64 11.98
N SER A 42 -8.98 11.56 11.20
CA SER A 42 -10.35 11.72 11.72
C SER A 42 -10.76 10.63 12.71
N PHE A 43 -10.10 9.47 12.72
CA PHE A 43 -10.45 8.33 13.58
C PHE A 43 -9.48 8.09 14.74
N GLY A 44 -8.33 8.78 14.83
CA GLY A 44 -7.40 8.57 15.94
C GLY A 44 -6.05 9.24 15.79
N VAL A 45 -5.18 9.01 16.79
CA VAL A 45 -3.80 9.51 16.82
C VAL A 45 -2.85 8.33 17.02
N GLU A 46 -1.89 8.15 16.12
CA GLU A 46 -0.85 7.14 16.20
C GLU A 46 0.47 7.81 16.62
N THR A 47 1.12 7.30 17.66
CA THR A 47 2.41 7.78 18.17
C THR A 47 3.50 6.72 18.10
N VAL A 48 3.09 5.45 18.07
CA VAL A 48 3.94 4.28 17.92
C VAL A 48 3.30 3.38 16.88
N ARG A 49 4.04 2.98 15.88
CA ARG A 49 3.58 2.01 14.90
C ARG A 49 3.82 0.60 15.43
N ASP A 50 2.74 -0.13 15.67
CA ASP A 50 2.73 -1.55 16.01
C ASP A 50 2.71 -2.35 14.71
N VAL A 51 3.81 -3.02 14.39
CA VAL A 51 4.01 -3.71 13.11
C VAL A 51 4.13 -5.21 13.33
N LEU A 52 3.39 -5.99 12.56
CA LEU A 52 3.53 -7.45 12.49
C LEU A 52 4.33 -7.82 11.25
N LEU A 53 5.53 -8.31 11.42
CA LEU A 53 6.39 -8.84 10.37
C LEU A 53 6.15 -10.35 10.20
N VAL A 54 6.15 -10.78 8.95
CA VAL A 54 6.11 -12.20 8.55
C VAL A 54 7.47 -12.57 7.98
N HIS A 55 8.15 -13.50 8.60
CA HIS A 55 9.45 -14.03 8.16
C HIS A 55 9.34 -15.50 7.77
N LEU A 56 9.53 -15.81 6.51
CA LEU A 56 9.51 -17.17 5.98
C LEU A 56 10.88 -17.79 6.06
N LEU A 57 10.95 -19.01 6.62
CA LEU A 57 12.15 -19.82 6.68
C LEU A 57 12.01 -20.99 5.71
N GLY A 58 12.57 -20.83 4.51
CA GLY A 58 12.55 -21.85 3.46
C GLY A 58 13.86 -22.62 3.37
N SER A 59 13.85 -23.74 2.64
CA SER A 59 15.07 -24.53 2.36
C SER A 59 16.04 -23.84 1.40
N GLU A 60 15.55 -22.89 0.61
CA GLU A 60 16.30 -22.24 -0.47
C GLU A 60 16.60 -20.76 -0.15
N GLY A 61 16.10 -20.25 0.98
CA GLY A 61 16.27 -18.86 1.39
C GLY A 61 15.22 -18.43 2.40
N GLU A 62 15.15 -17.13 2.61
CA GLU A 62 14.18 -16.47 3.48
C GLU A 62 13.41 -15.37 2.75
N GLY A 63 12.21 -15.02 3.25
CA GLY A 63 11.41 -13.94 2.71
C GLY A 63 10.70 -13.16 3.80
N TRP A 64 10.52 -11.86 3.57
CA TRP A 64 9.94 -10.93 4.51
C TRP A 64 8.68 -10.28 3.99
N GLY A 65 7.71 -10.10 4.88
CA GLY A 65 6.49 -9.35 4.62
C GLY A 65 6.06 -8.55 5.82
N GLU A 66 5.23 -7.56 5.59
CA GLU A 66 4.72 -6.65 6.60
C GLU A 66 3.20 -6.60 6.56
N CYS A 67 2.56 -6.81 7.72
CA CYS A 67 1.14 -6.60 7.89
C CYS A 67 0.89 -5.15 8.29
N VAL A 68 0.08 -4.46 7.49
CA VAL A 68 -0.22 -3.03 7.69
C VAL A 68 -1.40 -2.77 8.61
N ALA A 69 -1.97 -3.80 9.23
CA ALA A 69 -3.02 -3.63 10.23
C ALA A 69 -2.56 -2.71 11.36
N MET A 70 -3.46 -1.86 11.85
CA MET A 70 -3.19 -0.97 12.97
C MET A 70 -3.36 -1.72 14.30
N GLU A 71 -2.89 -1.14 15.40
CA GLU A 71 -3.08 -1.71 16.74
C GLU A 71 -4.56 -1.91 17.05
N GLU A 72 -5.39 -0.90 16.72
CA GLU A 72 -6.84 -0.93 16.89
C GLU A 72 -7.58 -0.95 15.54
N PRO A 73 -8.81 -1.52 15.48
CA PRO A 73 -9.59 -1.62 14.25
C PRO A 73 -10.29 -0.28 13.89
N MET A 74 -9.51 0.80 13.73
CA MET A 74 -10.03 2.14 13.49
C MET A 74 -10.09 2.48 11.99
N TYR A 75 -9.12 2.00 11.20
CA TYR A 75 -9.09 2.21 9.75
C TYR A 75 -9.90 1.12 9.01
N SER A 76 -9.87 -0.11 9.49
CA SER A 76 -10.60 -1.25 8.96
C SER A 76 -10.97 -2.21 10.09
N SER A 77 -11.75 -3.23 9.80
CA SER A 77 -12.08 -4.29 10.76
C SER A 77 -10.88 -5.16 11.16
N GLU A 78 -9.77 -5.08 10.43
CA GLU A 78 -8.54 -5.80 10.76
C GLU A 78 -7.64 -4.98 11.69
N TYR A 79 -7.05 -5.65 12.68
CA TYR A 79 -6.11 -5.08 13.64
C TYR A 79 -5.00 -6.09 13.93
N THR A 80 -3.87 -5.62 14.46
CA THR A 80 -2.63 -6.40 14.52
C THR A 80 -2.76 -7.71 15.29
N ASP A 81 -3.43 -7.73 16.45
CA ASP A 81 -3.65 -8.97 17.22
C ASP A 81 -4.54 -9.96 16.47
N GLY A 82 -5.62 -9.48 15.84
CA GLY A 82 -6.50 -10.31 15.03
C GLY A 82 -5.79 -10.86 13.80
N ALA A 83 -4.98 -10.04 13.13
CA ALA A 83 -4.16 -10.46 11.99
C ALA A 83 -3.14 -11.54 12.41
N GLN A 84 -2.44 -11.35 13.54
CA GLN A 84 -1.50 -12.34 14.06
C GLN A 84 -2.18 -13.68 14.35
N GLN A 85 -3.33 -13.68 15.05
CA GLN A 85 -4.07 -14.89 15.37
C GLN A 85 -4.53 -15.63 14.10
N VAL A 86 -5.04 -14.91 13.12
CA VAL A 86 -5.49 -15.50 11.85
C VAL A 86 -4.32 -16.09 11.07
N ILE A 87 -3.20 -15.40 10.99
CA ILE A 87 -1.99 -15.90 10.35
C ILE A 87 -1.54 -17.19 11.05
N GLU A 88 -1.38 -17.16 12.38
CA GLU A 88 -0.83 -18.25 13.17
C GLU A 88 -1.71 -19.51 13.13
N HIS A 89 -3.03 -19.35 13.31
CA HIS A 89 -3.93 -20.49 13.52
C HIS A 89 -4.69 -20.93 12.26
N HIS A 90 -4.82 -20.08 11.26
CA HIS A 90 -5.67 -20.36 10.11
C HIS A 90 -4.97 -20.29 8.76
N LEU A 91 -4.06 -19.34 8.54
CA LEU A 91 -3.42 -19.17 7.23
C LEU A 91 -2.16 -20.02 7.09
N VAL A 92 -1.19 -19.86 7.99
CA VAL A 92 0.09 -20.58 7.96
C VAL A 92 -0.09 -22.09 7.99
N PRO A 93 -0.96 -22.70 8.83
CA PRO A 93 -1.14 -24.16 8.81
C PRO A 93 -1.61 -24.71 7.46
N ARG A 94 -2.44 -23.95 6.71
CA ARG A 94 -2.89 -24.35 5.35
C ARG A 94 -1.76 -24.30 4.33
N LEU A 95 -0.88 -23.33 4.45
CA LEU A 95 0.29 -23.17 3.57
C LEU A 95 1.34 -24.25 3.87
N LEU A 96 1.67 -24.47 5.14
CA LEU A 96 2.64 -25.47 5.55
C LEU A 96 2.15 -26.93 5.34
N ALA A 97 0.84 -27.15 5.16
CA ALA A 97 0.32 -28.46 4.77
C ALA A 97 0.64 -28.83 3.30
N ARG A 98 1.10 -27.88 2.49
CA ARG A 98 1.53 -28.08 1.09
C ARG A 98 3.04 -28.27 1.03
N ASP A 99 3.52 -29.11 0.10
CA ASP A 99 4.96 -29.33 -0.07
C ASP A 99 5.68 -28.10 -0.62
N ALA A 100 5.06 -27.44 -1.58
CA ALA A 100 5.49 -26.19 -2.17
C ALA A 100 4.26 -25.38 -2.59
N VAL A 101 4.35 -24.06 -2.50
CA VAL A 101 3.29 -23.12 -2.91
C VAL A 101 3.96 -21.92 -3.56
N THR A 102 3.47 -21.51 -4.73
CA THR A 102 3.88 -20.26 -5.36
C THR A 102 3.08 -19.08 -4.81
N ALA A 103 3.60 -17.87 -4.90
CA ALA A 103 2.86 -16.66 -4.53
C ALA A 103 1.52 -16.56 -5.30
N ALA A 104 1.49 -16.97 -6.56
CA ALA A 104 0.29 -16.97 -7.39
C ALA A 104 -0.82 -17.90 -6.89
N GLU A 105 -0.46 -19.00 -6.19
CA GLU A 105 -1.41 -19.98 -5.65
C GLU A 105 -1.96 -19.60 -4.28
N LEU A 106 -1.34 -18.62 -3.58
CA LEU A 106 -1.74 -18.23 -2.22
C LEU A 106 -3.20 -17.86 -2.13
N GLY A 107 -3.71 -17.10 -3.11
CA GLY A 107 -5.11 -16.69 -3.16
C GLY A 107 -6.07 -17.87 -3.10
N ASP A 108 -5.82 -18.92 -3.89
CA ASP A 108 -6.64 -20.12 -3.95
C ASP A 108 -6.49 -20.97 -2.69
N VAL A 109 -5.27 -21.18 -2.19
CA VAL A 109 -5.00 -21.94 -0.96
C VAL A 109 -5.69 -21.32 0.24
N LEU A 110 -5.73 -19.98 0.30
CA LEU A 110 -6.29 -19.22 1.42
C LEU A 110 -7.75 -18.78 1.20
N ALA A 111 -8.38 -19.15 0.07
CA ALA A 111 -9.73 -18.71 -0.30
C ALA A 111 -10.81 -19.08 0.73
N SER A 112 -10.64 -20.23 1.41
CA SER A 112 -11.58 -20.71 2.45
C SER A 112 -11.62 -19.82 3.70
N VAL A 113 -10.57 -19.02 3.96
CA VAL A 113 -10.54 -18.04 5.04
C VAL A 113 -11.10 -16.73 4.50
N ARG A 114 -12.27 -16.34 4.98
CA ARG A 114 -12.95 -15.13 4.49
C ARG A 114 -12.36 -13.86 5.12
N GLY A 115 -12.28 -12.77 4.35
CA GLY A 115 -11.72 -11.49 4.82
C GLY A 115 -10.22 -11.59 5.12
N HIS A 116 -9.77 -10.88 6.14
CA HIS A 116 -8.39 -10.84 6.63
C HIS A 116 -7.38 -10.53 5.52
N ARG A 117 -7.68 -9.48 4.75
CA ARG A 117 -6.91 -9.09 3.57
C ARG A 117 -5.50 -8.62 3.93
N MET A 118 -5.37 -7.85 5.02
CA MET A 118 -4.06 -7.35 5.48
C MET A 118 -3.16 -8.51 5.94
N ALA A 119 -3.73 -9.47 6.66
CA ALA A 119 -3.04 -10.69 7.06
C ALA A 119 -2.58 -11.53 5.85
N LYS A 120 -3.42 -11.67 4.83
CA LYS A 120 -3.09 -12.38 3.59
C LYS A 120 -2.04 -11.65 2.77
N ALA A 121 -2.14 -10.31 2.68
CA ALA A 121 -1.18 -9.47 1.97
C ALA A 121 0.23 -9.58 2.55
N ALA A 122 0.35 -9.65 3.88
CA ALA A 122 1.64 -9.83 4.56
C ALA A 122 2.28 -11.18 4.20
N LEU A 123 1.49 -12.25 4.14
CA LEU A 123 1.96 -13.56 3.69
C LEU A 123 2.34 -13.55 2.21
N GLU A 124 1.51 -12.96 1.35
CA GLU A 124 1.82 -12.86 -0.09
C GLU A 124 3.12 -12.08 -0.31
N MET A 125 3.31 -10.95 0.39
CA MET A 125 4.54 -10.15 0.31
C MET A 125 5.76 -11.01 0.68
N ALA A 126 5.70 -11.74 1.80
CA ALA A 126 6.80 -12.61 2.23
C ALA A 126 7.07 -13.75 1.23
N TRP A 127 6.02 -14.34 0.66
CA TRP A 127 6.14 -15.38 -0.36
C TRP A 127 6.76 -14.84 -1.64
N LEU A 128 6.32 -13.67 -2.12
CA LEU A 128 6.91 -12.99 -3.27
C LEU A 128 8.38 -12.65 -3.02
N ASP A 129 8.73 -12.17 -1.82
CA ASP A 129 10.12 -11.89 -1.49
C ASP A 129 10.98 -13.14 -1.61
N LEU A 130 10.59 -14.24 -0.96
CA LEU A 130 11.31 -15.52 -1.01
C LEU A 130 11.41 -16.06 -2.45
N GLU A 131 10.29 -16.18 -3.15
CA GLU A 131 10.23 -16.75 -4.50
C GLU A 131 11.10 -15.97 -5.47
N LEU A 132 11.04 -14.64 -5.41
CA LEU A 132 11.77 -13.76 -6.30
C LEU A 132 13.26 -13.67 -5.93
N ARG A 133 13.62 -13.76 -4.64
CA ARG A 133 15.04 -13.91 -4.22
C ARG A 133 15.66 -15.18 -4.81
N VAL A 134 14.95 -16.31 -4.70
CA VAL A 134 15.40 -17.59 -5.28
C VAL A 134 15.53 -17.50 -6.81
N ALA A 135 14.60 -16.81 -7.45
CA ALA A 135 14.61 -16.60 -8.90
C ALA A 135 15.63 -15.54 -9.39
N GLY A 136 16.26 -14.79 -8.48
CA GLY A 136 17.15 -13.68 -8.83
C GLY A 136 16.46 -12.50 -9.52
N ARG A 137 15.14 -12.30 -9.27
CA ARG A 137 14.31 -11.26 -9.89
C ARG A 137 13.80 -10.27 -8.85
N SER A 138 13.62 -9.00 -9.26
CA SER A 138 13.00 -8.00 -8.39
C SER A 138 11.46 -8.05 -8.45
N LEU A 139 10.80 -7.61 -7.37
CA LEU A 139 9.34 -7.44 -7.35
C LEU A 139 8.88 -6.43 -8.41
N ALA A 140 9.65 -5.36 -8.61
CA ALA A 140 9.36 -4.34 -9.62
C ALA A 140 9.29 -4.96 -11.03
N GLU A 141 10.31 -5.77 -11.40
CA GLU A 141 10.31 -6.51 -12.67
C GLU A 141 9.14 -7.49 -12.77
N TYR A 142 8.86 -8.23 -11.71
CA TYR A 142 7.79 -9.21 -11.67
C TYR A 142 6.41 -8.58 -11.88
N LEU A 143 6.16 -7.42 -11.27
CA LEU A 143 4.90 -6.68 -11.41
C LEU A 143 4.78 -5.97 -12.76
N GLY A 144 5.89 -5.74 -13.48
CA GLY A 144 5.90 -5.03 -14.76
C GLY A 144 6.13 -3.52 -14.61
N ALA A 145 6.96 -3.11 -13.65
CA ALA A 145 7.38 -1.72 -13.48
C ALA A 145 8.07 -1.17 -14.74
N VAL A 146 7.80 0.09 -15.06
CA VAL A 146 8.36 0.80 -16.20
C VAL A 146 9.17 2.04 -15.81
N ARG A 147 9.24 2.34 -14.49
CA ARG A 147 9.94 3.49 -13.92
C ARG A 147 10.99 3.01 -12.93
N SER A 148 12.12 3.70 -12.90
CA SER A 148 13.19 3.50 -11.90
C SER A 148 13.00 4.38 -10.66
N GLU A 149 12.15 5.40 -10.74
CA GLU A 149 11.82 6.34 -9.67
C GLU A 149 10.32 6.65 -9.71
N VAL A 150 9.74 6.97 -8.56
CA VAL A 150 8.34 7.37 -8.44
C VAL A 150 8.22 8.72 -7.74
N ASP A 151 7.29 9.55 -8.22
CA ASP A 151 6.96 10.83 -7.59
C ASP A 151 6.28 10.57 -6.24
N CYS A 152 6.71 11.31 -5.21
CA CYS A 152 6.22 11.15 -3.86
C CYS A 152 5.34 12.30 -3.41
N GLY A 153 4.22 11.96 -2.83
CA GLY A 153 3.38 12.84 -2.05
C GLY A 153 3.58 12.62 -0.56
N VAL A 154 3.05 13.53 0.23
CA VAL A 154 3.05 13.43 1.69
C VAL A 154 1.66 13.66 2.25
N SER A 155 1.33 12.91 3.30
CA SER A 155 0.10 13.11 4.07
C SER A 155 0.39 13.95 5.31
N VAL A 156 -0.36 15.04 5.45
CA VAL A 156 -0.32 15.94 6.60
C VAL A 156 -1.48 15.58 7.53
N GLY A 157 -1.18 15.15 8.74
CA GLY A 157 -2.17 14.84 9.76
C GLY A 157 -2.95 16.10 10.18
N ILE A 158 -4.07 15.90 10.89
CA ILE A 158 -4.85 17.01 11.46
C ILE A 158 -4.03 17.69 12.56
N THR A 159 -3.69 18.97 12.35
CA THR A 159 -2.93 19.79 13.30
C THR A 159 -3.85 20.50 14.31
N GLY A 160 -3.30 21.00 15.40
CA GLY A 160 -4.05 21.78 16.40
C GLY A 160 -4.52 23.13 15.84
N THR A 161 -3.64 23.82 15.11
CA THR A 161 -3.88 25.16 14.57
C THR A 161 -3.66 25.20 13.05
N THR A 162 -4.15 26.25 12.40
CA THR A 162 -3.87 26.51 10.98
C THR A 162 -2.42 26.91 10.75
N ASP A 163 -1.79 27.60 11.69
CA ASP A 163 -0.37 27.99 11.56
C ASP A 163 0.53 26.75 11.58
N GLU A 164 0.30 25.79 12.49
CA GLU A 164 1.00 24.50 12.50
C GLU A 164 0.82 23.73 11.17
N LEU A 165 -0.38 23.81 10.58
CA LEU A 165 -0.64 23.20 9.28
C LEU A 165 0.21 23.87 8.18
N LEU A 166 0.23 25.20 8.14
CA LEU A 166 0.98 25.97 7.14
C LEU A 166 2.50 25.74 7.28
N ASP A 167 3.00 25.67 8.50
CA ASP A 167 4.41 25.38 8.77
C ASP A 167 4.78 23.97 8.31
N SER A 168 3.91 22.97 8.60
CA SER A 168 4.11 21.59 8.15
C SER A 168 4.11 21.48 6.63
N VAL A 169 3.17 22.16 5.95
CA VAL A 169 3.09 22.17 4.47
C VAL A 169 4.33 22.83 3.89
N ALA A 170 4.79 23.98 4.47
CA ALA A 170 6.02 24.64 4.03
C ALA A 170 7.23 23.70 4.11
N GLY A 171 7.42 23.01 5.23
CA GLY A 171 8.53 22.07 5.40
C GLY A 171 8.49 20.96 4.34
N TYR A 172 7.35 20.35 4.07
CA TYR A 172 7.25 19.29 3.06
C TYR A 172 7.46 19.78 1.61
N LEU A 173 7.06 21.03 1.31
CA LEU A 173 7.35 21.63 0.01
C LEU A 173 8.85 21.94 -0.14
N ASP A 174 9.51 22.39 0.95
CA ASP A 174 10.96 22.61 0.99
C ASP A 174 11.73 21.28 0.87
N ASP A 175 11.23 20.18 1.44
CA ASP A 175 11.75 18.82 1.26
C ASP A 175 11.56 18.31 -0.20
N GLY A 176 10.73 18.98 -0.99
CA GLY A 176 10.51 18.67 -2.40
C GLY A 176 9.36 17.72 -2.70
N TYR A 177 8.48 17.40 -1.72
CA TYR A 177 7.30 16.58 -2.00
C TYR A 177 6.41 17.19 -3.08
N ARG A 178 5.97 16.36 -4.03
CA ARG A 178 5.28 16.80 -5.25
C ARG A 178 3.78 16.94 -5.11
N ARG A 179 3.21 16.40 -4.05
CA ARG A 179 1.80 16.48 -3.73
C ARG A 179 1.59 16.54 -2.22
N ILE A 180 0.74 17.47 -1.79
CA ILE A 180 0.33 17.62 -0.38
C ILE A 180 -1.08 17.03 -0.22
N LYS A 181 -1.27 16.10 0.75
CA LYS A 181 -2.57 15.57 1.15
C LYS A 181 -2.90 16.04 2.55
N LEU A 182 -4.00 16.76 2.70
CA LEU A 182 -4.49 17.22 4.00
C LEU A 182 -5.53 16.24 4.53
N LYS A 183 -5.36 15.77 5.74
CA LYS A 183 -6.43 15.08 6.47
C LYS A 183 -7.48 16.11 6.89
N ILE A 184 -8.75 15.83 6.60
CA ILE A 184 -9.88 16.69 6.91
C ILE A 184 -10.94 15.94 7.75
N GLU A 185 -11.69 16.71 8.52
CA GLU A 185 -12.89 16.26 9.23
C GLU A 185 -13.88 17.44 9.31
N PRO A 186 -15.18 17.22 9.61
CA PRO A 186 -16.15 18.30 9.75
C PRO A 186 -15.66 19.42 10.67
N GLY A 187 -15.65 20.66 10.15
CA GLY A 187 -15.14 21.84 10.85
C GLY A 187 -13.64 22.11 10.72
N LEU A 188 -12.85 21.15 10.24
CA LEU A 188 -11.42 21.28 9.99
C LEU A 188 -11.09 20.95 8.53
N ASP A 189 -11.77 21.62 7.60
CA ASP A 189 -11.78 21.35 6.17
C ASP A 189 -11.62 22.63 5.33
N VAL A 190 -12.72 23.20 4.84
CA VAL A 190 -12.75 24.32 3.88
C VAL A 190 -11.83 25.48 4.27
N ALA A 191 -11.87 25.91 5.56
CA ALA A 191 -11.06 27.03 6.02
C ALA A 191 -9.56 26.73 5.98
N ARG A 192 -9.16 25.49 6.33
CA ARG A 192 -7.76 25.04 6.30
C ARG A 192 -7.25 24.87 4.88
N VAL A 193 -8.07 24.29 4.00
CA VAL A 193 -7.74 24.16 2.57
C VAL A 193 -7.56 25.55 1.94
N ARG A 194 -8.45 26.50 2.26
CA ARG A 194 -8.32 27.90 1.85
C ARG A 194 -7.00 28.50 2.29
N ALA A 195 -6.64 28.39 3.56
CA ALA A 195 -5.40 28.94 4.11
C ALA A 195 -4.16 28.39 3.40
N VAL A 196 -4.14 27.07 3.13
CA VAL A 196 -3.04 26.44 2.38
C VAL A 196 -2.99 26.97 0.95
N ARG A 197 -4.14 27.07 0.26
CA ARG A 197 -4.21 27.56 -1.12
C ARG A 197 -3.81 29.03 -1.23
N GLU A 198 -4.25 29.87 -0.28
CA GLU A 198 -3.87 31.30 -0.23
C GLU A 198 -2.36 31.49 0.05
N ARG A 199 -1.77 30.65 0.89
CA ARG A 199 -0.35 30.75 1.29
C ARG A 199 0.60 30.26 0.21
N PHE A 200 0.28 29.14 -0.47
CA PHE A 200 1.22 28.43 -1.36
C PHE A 200 0.85 28.49 -2.84
N GLY A 201 -0.30 29.08 -3.17
CA GLY A 201 -0.72 29.30 -4.55
C GLY A 201 -1.35 28.10 -5.25
N PRO A 202 -1.78 28.27 -6.52
CA PRO A 202 -2.50 27.25 -7.28
C PRO A 202 -1.62 26.11 -7.80
N GLU A 203 -0.31 26.31 -7.90
CA GLU A 203 0.62 25.34 -8.51
C GLU A 203 0.89 24.12 -7.61
N VAL A 204 0.59 24.22 -6.31
CA VAL A 204 0.74 23.09 -5.40
C VAL A 204 -0.33 22.05 -5.71
N ALA A 205 0.09 20.84 -6.06
CA ALA A 205 -0.81 19.70 -6.18
C ALA A 205 -1.39 19.35 -4.79
N LEU A 206 -2.60 19.81 -4.53
CA LEU A 206 -3.28 19.68 -3.23
C LEU A 206 -4.45 18.72 -3.32
N GLN A 207 -4.54 17.79 -2.40
CA GLN A 207 -5.69 16.90 -2.23
C GLN A 207 -6.10 16.82 -0.77
N VAL A 208 -7.32 16.36 -0.53
CA VAL A 208 -7.84 16.13 0.82
C VAL A 208 -8.27 14.68 1.01
N ASP A 209 -8.16 14.21 2.25
CA ASP A 209 -8.56 12.86 2.64
C ASP A 209 -9.46 12.95 3.89
N ALA A 210 -10.68 12.50 3.72
CA ALA A 210 -11.74 12.57 4.72
C ALA A 210 -11.81 11.31 5.60
N ASN A 211 -11.21 10.19 5.20
CA ASN A 211 -11.29 8.92 5.88
C ASN A 211 -12.72 8.61 6.38
N ALA A 212 -13.69 8.71 5.49
CA ALA A 212 -15.12 8.42 5.74
C ALA A 212 -15.81 9.31 6.79
N ALA A 213 -15.30 10.52 7.07
CA ALA A 213 -15.80 11.37 8.14
C ALA A 213 -17.12 12.13 7.82
N TYR A 214 -17.61 12.05 6.59
CA TYR A 214 -18.80 12.77 6.13
C TYR A 214 -19.95 11.84 5.77
N THR A 215 -21.11 12.45 5.57
CA THR A 215 -22.34 11.79 5.09
C THR A 215 -22.80 12.43 3.79
N LEU A 216 -23.77 11.82 3.12
CA LEU A 216 -24.33 12.40 1.89
C LEU A 216 -25.08 13.74 2.17
N GLU A 217 -25.47 14.00 3.41
CA GLU A 217 -26.09 15.27 3.83
C GLU A 217 -25.10 16.44 3.77
N ASP A 218 -23.78 16.13 3.83
CA ASP A 218 -22.70 17.11 3.75
C ASP A 218 -22.33 17.49 2.31
N ALA A 219 -23.07 17.01 1.29
CA ALA A 219 -22.75 17.22 -0.12
C ALA A 219 -22.58 18.70 -0.49
N GLU A 220 -23.50 19.58 -0.02
CA GLU A 220 -23.41 21.02 -0.25
C GLU A 220 -22.20 21.66 0.44
N HIS A 221 -21.86 21.17 1.64
CA HIS A 221 -20.67 21.63 2.35
C HIS A 221 -19.38 21.21 1.62
N LEU A 222 -19.28 19.93 1.20
CA LEU A 222 -18.14 19.41 0.46
C LEU A 222 -17.95 20.10 -0.90
N ALA A 223 -19.04 20.52 -1.56
CA ALA A 223 -18.98 21.26 -2.83
C ALA A 223 -18.24 22.61 -2.70
N ARG A 224 -18.10 23.17 -1.50
CA ARG A 224 -17.27 24.36 -1.25
C ARG A 224 -15.78 24.12 -1.47
N LEU A 225 -15.34 22.85 -1.40
CA LEU A 225 -13.96 22.47 -1.72
C LEU A 225 -13.62 22.61 -3.21
N ASP A 226 -14.63 22.63 -4.08
CA ASP A 226 -14.46 22.83 -5.53
C ASP A 226 -13.85 24.19 -5.91
N GLU A 227 -13.83 25.17 -4.97
CA GLU A 227 -13.20 26.48 -5.19
C GLU A 227 -11.67 26.43 -5.21
N PHE A 228 -11.07 25.34 -4.67
CA PHE A 228 -9.62 25.27 -4.40
C PHE A 228 -8.83 24.46 -5.42
N ASP A 229 -9.43 24.04 -6.52
CA ASP A 229 -8.77 23.26 -7.58
C ASP A 229 -7.95 22.07 -7.00
N LEU A 230 -8.64 21.23 -6.23
CA LEU A 230 -8.06 20.05 -5.64
C LEU A 230 -7.87 18.94 -6.68
N VAL A 231 -6.78 18.19 -6.59
CA VAL A 231 -6.55 17.01 -7.41
C VAL A 231 -7.66 15.98 -7.20
N LEU A 232 -8.08 15.80 -5.93
CA LEU A 232 -9.14 14.85 -5.55
C LEU A 232 -9.64 15.11 -4.13
N ILE A 233 -10.81 14.55 -3.82
CA ILE A 233 -11.32 14.31 -2.47
C ILE A 233 -11.32 12.81 -2.24
N GLU A 234 -10.51 12.33 -1.26
CA GLU A 234 -10.38 10.92 -0.93
C GLU A 234 -11.40 10.51 0.11
N GLN A 235 -12.09 9.39 -0.15
CA GLN A 235 -13.02 8.66 0.72
C GLN A 235 -13.91 9.56 1.61
N PRO A 236 -14.78 10.37 1.02
CA PRO A 236 -15.63 11.26 1.82
C PRO A 236 -16.68 10.53 2.68
N LEU A 237 -17.27 9.44 2.19
CA LEU A 237 -18.32 8.69 2.86
C LEU A 237 -17.85 7.34 3.38
N ALA A 238 -18.65 6.67 4.21
CA ALA A 238 -18.38 5.33 4.73
C ALA A 238 -18.07 4.32 3.61
N GLU A 239 -17.22 3.33 3.91
CA GLU A 239 -16.64 2.40 2.93
C GLU A 239 -17.69 1.59 2.16
N GLU A 240 -18.83 1.27 2.78
CA GLU A 240 -19.91 0.50 2.15
C GLU A 240 -20.81 1.34 1.23
N GLN A 241 -20.63 2.67 1.20
CA GLN A 241 -21.54 3.59 0.51
C GLN A 241 -21.12 3.89 -0.94
N LEU A 242 -20.84 2.87 -1.79
CA LEU A 242 -20.52 3.09 -3.21
C LEU A 242 -21.59 3.88 -3.94
N LEU A 243 -22.88 3.55 -3.74
CA LEU A 243 -23.98 4.30 -4.32
C LEU A 243 -24.09 5.73 -3.77
N GLY A 244 -23.72 5.92 -2.48
CA GLY A 244 -23.60 7.25 -1.87
C GLY A 244 -22.54 8.10 -2.57
N HIS A 245 -21.36 7.54 -2.79
CA HIS A 245 -20.28 8.19 -3.54
C HIS A 245 -20.68 8.50 -4.99
N ALA A 246 -21.39 7.60 -5.67
CA ALA A 246 -21.89 7.86 -7.02
C ALA A 246 -22.92 9.01 -7.06
N LYS A 247 -23.72 9.19 -6.01
CA LYS A 247 -24.62 10.34 -5.87
C LYS A 247 -23.82 11.62 -5.58
N LEU A 248 -22.88 11.57 -4.64
CA LEU A 248 -22.03 12.70 -4.27
C LEU A 248 -21.20 13.20 -5.46
N ALA A 249 -20.66 12.29 -6.28
CA ALA A 249 -19.88 12.62 -7.48
C ALA A 249 -20.62 13.50 -8.51
N ARG A 250 -21.96 13.56 -8.45
CA ARG A 250 -22.77 14.44 -9.31
C ARG A 250 -22.85 15.87 -8.79
N TRP A 251 -22.56 16.09 -7.53
CA TRP A 251 -22.56 17.39 -6.88
C TRP A 251 -21.17 18.06 -6.97
N LEU A 252 -20.10 17.26 -6.97
CA LEU A 252 -18.73 17.75 -6.92
C LEU A 252 -18.12 17.85 -8.31
N ARG A 253 -17.39 18.94 -8.56
CA ARG A 253 -16.49 19.05 -9.72
C ARG A 253 -15.18 18.36 -9.46
N THR A 254 -14.66 18.48 -8.24
CA THR A 254 -13.46 17.81 -7.78
C THR A 254 -13.65 16.28 -7.86
N PRO A 255 -12.71 15.54 -8.47
CA PRO A 255 -12.80 14.08 -8.56
C PRO A 255 -12.86 13.42 -7.18
N ILE A 256 -13.77 12.45 -7.01
CA ILE A 256 -13.74 11.54 -5.86
C ILE A 256 -12.70 10.46 -6.13
N CYS A 257 -11.84 10.22 -5.13
CA CYS A 257 -10.95 9.07 -5.04
C CYS A 257 -11.48 8.11 -3.98
N LEU A 258 -11.53 6.81 -4.28
CA LEU A 258 -11.90 5.80 -3.30
C LEU A 258 -10.65 5.08 -2.77
N ASP A 259 -10.61 4.92 -1.44
CA ASP A 259 -9.62 4.21 -0.65
C ASP A 259 -10.27 3.01 0.04
N GLU A 260 -10.85 3.19 1.21
CA GLU A 260 -11.41 2.14 2.07
C GLU A 260 -12.46 1.30 1.34
N SER A 261 -13.25 1.90 0.44
CA SER A 261 -14.26 1.20 -0.36
C SER A 261 -13.67 0.18 -1.35
N ILE A 262 -12.42 0.37 -1.79
CA ILE A 262 -11.82 -0.50 -2.81
C ILE A 262 -11.14 -1.69 -2.16
N THR A 263 -11.81 -2.82 -2.16
CA THR A 263 -11.34 -4.06 -1.50
C THR A 263 -10.93 -5.17 -2.47
N SER A 264 -11.21 -5.02 -3.77
CA SER A 264 -10.81 -5.98 -4.81
C SER A 264 -10.95 -5.35 -6.21
N ALA A 265 -10.42 -6.04 -7.23
CA ALA A 265 -10.56 -5.64 -8.64
C ALA A 265 -12.03 -5.64 -9.09
N VAL A 266 -12.86 -6.53 -8.54
CA VAL A 266 -14.31 -6.56 -8.82
C VAL A 266 -14.95 -5.28 -8.29
N VAL A 267 -14.72 -4.94 -7.02
CA VAL A 267 -15.29 -3.73 -6.40
C VAL A 267 -14.78 -2.47 -7.09
N ALA A 268 -13.51 -2.41 -7.49
CA ALA A 268 -12.96 -1.29 -8.25
C ALA A 268 -13.70 -1.12 -9.60
N GLY A 269 -13.94 -2.22 -10.32
CA GLY A 269 -14.70 -2.22 -11.57
C GLY A 269 -16.13 -1.71 -11.39
N GLU A 270 -16.84 -2.20 -10.37
CA GLU A 270 -18.20 -1.77 -10.02
C GLU A 270 -18.24 -0.28 -9.60
N ALA A 271 -17.30 0.18 -8.78
CA ALA A 271 -17.21 1.57 -8.34
C ALA A 271 -17.04 2.54 -9.53
N VAL A 272 -16.17 2.18 -10.48
CA VAL A 272 -15.94 2.96 -11.71
C VAL A 272 -17.19 2.95 -12.60
N GLU A 273 -17.80 1.79 -12.80
CA GLU A 273 -19.02 1.66 -13.63
C GLU A 273 -20.20 2.44 -13.06
N MET A 274 -20.34 2.46 -11.73
CA MET A 274 -21.36 3.27 -11.04
C MET A 274 -21.08 4.78 -11.10
N GLY A 275 -19.88 5.19 -11.49
CA GLY A 275 -19.43 6.58 -11.41
C GLY A 275 -19.21 7.06 -9.97
N ALA A 276 -18.88 6.15 -9.06
CA ALA A 276 -18.61 6.45 -7.65
C ALA A 276 -17.26 7.16 -7.46
N CYS A 277 -16.32 6.94 -8.35
CA CYS A 277 -15.01 7.59 -8.35
C CYS A 277 -14.46 7.82 -9.75
N ARG A 278 -13.49 8.72 -9.85
CA ARG A 278 -12.68 8.95 -11.05
C ARG A 278 -11.19 8.71 -10.82
N ILE A 279 -10.82 8.35 -9.61
CA ILE A 279 -9.45 8.04 -9.17
C ILE A 279 -9.55 6.91 -8.15
N VAL A 280 -8.56 6.02 -8.13
CA VAL A 280 -8.49 4.93 -7.13
C VAL A 280 -7.16 5.00 -6.39
N ASN A 281 -7.25 4.97 -5.06
CA ASN A 281 -6.12 4.72 -4.19
C ASN A 281 -5.95 3.21 -4.01
N ILE A 282 -4.80 2.67 -4.39
CA ILE A 282 -4.49 1.25 -4.25
C ILE A 282 -3.55 1.06 -3.06
N LYS A 283 -4.03 0.34 -2.05
CA LYS A 283 -3.22 -0.10 -0.90
C LYS A 283 -3.13 -1.62 -0.90
N PRO A 284 -1.97 -2.23 -1.22
CA PRO A 284 -1.84 -3.69 -1.33
C PRO A 284 -2.32 -4.44 -0.09
N GLY A 285 -2.01 -3.93 1.10
CA GLY A 285 -2.47 -4.52 2.35
C GLY A 285 -4.00 -4.61 2.44
N ARG A 286 -4.69 -3.51 2.16
CA ARG A 286 -6.17 -3.44 2.21
C ARG A 286 -6.84 -4.38 1.23
N VAL A 287 -6.29 -4.57 0.03
CA VAL A 287 -6.91 -5.36 -1.04
C VAL A 287 -6.53 -6.84 -1.01
N GLY A 288 -5.57 -7.24 -0.17
CA GLY A 288 -5.20 -8.65 0.03
C GLY A 288 -3.92 -9.09 -0.64
N GLY A 289 -3.11 -8.16 -1.16
CA GLY A 289 -1.78 -8.41 -1.69
C GLY A 289 -1.46 -7.63 -2.97
N TYR A 290 -0.24 -7.79 -3.45
CA TYR A 290 0.29 -7.10 -4.64
C TYR A 290 -0.29 -7.65 -5.94
N LEU A 291 -0.63 -8.94 -5.98
CA LEU A 291 -1.27 -9.54 -7.15
C LEU A 291 -2.68 -9.01 -7.36
N GLU A 292 -3.45 -8.84 -6.28
CA GLU A 292 -4.78 -8.21 -6.38
C GLU A 292 -4.65 -6.70 -6.64
N ALA A 293 -3.69 -6.02 -6.04
CA ALA A 293 -3.39 -4.62 -6.34
C ALA A 293 -3.07 -4.40 -7.83
N ARG A 294 -2.30 -5.30 -8.45
CA ARG A 294 -2.04 -5.28 -9.89
C ARG A 294 -3.32 -5.50 -10.70
N ARG A 295 -4.19 -6.42 -10.30
CA ARG A 295 -5.49 -6.63 -10.98
C ARG A 295 -6.37 -5.37 -10.93
N ILE A 296 -6.38 -4.66 -9.79
CA ILE A 296 -7.08 -3.37 -9.67
C ILE A 296 -6.48 -2.35 -10.62
N HIS A 297 -5.14 -2.22 -10.65
CA HIS A 297 -4.44 -1.36 -11.60
C HIS A 297 -4.86 -1.66 -13.04
N ASP A 298 -4.87 -2.94 -13.45
CA ASP A 298 -5.19 -3.35 -14.82
C ASP A 298 -6.67 -3.03 -15.18
N VAL A 299 -7.59 -3.21 -14.23
CA VAL A 299 -9.02 -2.83 -14.39
C VAL A 299 -9.17 -1.31 -14.54
N CYS A 300 -8.44 -0.52 -13.76
CA CYS A 300 -8.45 0.93 -13.85
C CYS A 300 -7.80 1.43 -15.15
N ALA A 301 -6.64 0.87 -15.51
CA ALA A 301 -5.93 1.21 -16.75
C ALA A 301 -6.76 0.95 -18.00
N ALA A 302 -7.51 -0.16 -18.04
CA ALA A 302 -8.42 -0.50 -19.15
C ALA A 302 -9.61 0.49 -19.29
N ARG A 303 -9.81 1.39 -18.33
CA ARG A 303 -10.88 2.39 -18.29
C ARG A 303 -10.36 3.82 -18.18
N ASP A 304 -9.08 4.04 -18.41
CA ASP A 304 -8.41 5.36 -18.29
C ASP A 304 -8.64 6.03 -16.92
N ILE A 305 -8.75 5.22 -15.85
CA ILE A 305 -8.87 5.69 -14.47
C ILE A 305 -7.46 5.79 -13.86
N PRO A 306 -6.98 6.99 -13.51
CA PRO A 306 -5.70 7.16 -12.86
C PRO A 306 -5.71 6.52 -11.46
N VAL A 307 -4.57 5.96 -11.08
CA VAL A 307 -4.38 5.37 -9.76
C VAL A 307 -3.13 5.92 -9.09
N TRP A 308 -3.07 5.77 -7.78
CA TRP A 308 -1.89 6.05 -6.97
C TRP A 308 -1.76 5.05 -5.83
N CYS A 309 -0.56 4.91 -5.29
CA CYS A 309 -0.26 3.99 -4.20
C CYS A 309 -0.39 4.71 -2.86
N GLY A 310 -1.38 4.32 -2.07
CA GLY A 310 -1.54 4.80 -0.71
C GLY A 310 -0.58 4.13 0.26
N GLY A 311 -0.34 4.76 1.41
CA GLY A 311 0.51 4.25 2.48
C GLY A 311 -0.28 3.93 3.75
N MET A 312 0.32 3.07 4.57
CA MET A 312 -0.15 2.66 5.90
C MET A 312 0.98 2.80 6.94
N LEU A 313 1.84 3.80 6.79
CA LEU A 313 3.01 4.03 7.63
C LEU A 313 3.97 2.82 7.64
N GLU A 314 4.17 2.22 6.47
CA GLU A 314 5.00 1.03 6.32
C GLU A 314 6.46 1.29 6.70
N THR A 315 7.11 0.24 7.20
CA THR A 315 8.57 0.19 7.31
C THR A 315 9.21 0.07 5.93
N GLY A 316 10.53 0.03 5.87
CA GLY A 316 11.24 -0.17 4.60
C GLY A 316 10.86 -1.44 3.85
N ILE A 317 10.30 -2.48 4.52
CA ILE A 317 9.81 -3.70 3.88
C ILE A 317 8.58 -3.38 3.01
N GLY A 318 7.51 -2.88 3.61
CA GLY A 318 6.27 -2.55 2.89
C GLY A 318 6.49 -1.38 1.91
N ARG A 319 7.34 -0.42 2.26
CA ARG A 319 7.71 0.71 1.39
C ARG A 319 8.40 0.25 0.11
N ALA A 320 9.36 -0.68 0.21
CA ALA A 320 10.03 -1.28 -0.96
C ALA A 320 9.02 -1.89 -1.93
N ALA A 321 8.09 -2.68 -1.40
CA ALA A 321 7.07 -3.34 -2.19
C ALA A 321 6.06 -2.34 -2.80
N ASN A 322 5.68 -1.29 -2.06
CA ASN A 322 4.81 -0.23 -2.57
C ASN A 322 5.47 0.59 -3.68
N LEU A 323 6.78 0.85 -3.60
CA LEU A 323 7.53 1.51 -4.67
C LEU A 323 7.56 0.66 -5.94
N ALA A 324 7.74 -0.66 -5.82
CA ALA A 324 7.68 -1.58 -6.94
C ALA A 324 6.31 -1.52 -7.65
N LEU A 325 5.22 -1.48 -6.89
CA LEU A 325 3.85 -1.35 -7.42
C LEU A 325 3.63 0.05 -8.06
N ALA A 326 4.03 1.12 -7.37
CA ALA A 326 3.86 2.49 -7.84
C ALA A 326 4.63 2.80 -9.13
N ALA A 327 5.57 1.94 -9.51
CA ALA A 327 6.33 2.06 -10.75
C ALA A 327 5.60 1.50 -12.00
N LEU A 328 4.39 0.93 -11.86
CA LEU A 328 3.57 0.47 -12.99
C LEU A 328 3.03 1.66 -13.81
N PRO A 329 2.70 1.46 -15.10
CA PRO A 329 2.33 2.57 -16.01
C PRO A 329 1.16 3.43 -15.51
N GLY A 330 0.11 2.83 -14.98
CA GLY A 330 -1.14 3.50 -14.57
C GLY A 330 -1.05 4.29 -13.27
N PHE A 331 0.02 4.14 -12.48
CA PHE A 331 0.27 4.97 -11.30
C PHE A 331 0.78 6.35 -11.72
N THR A 332 -0.13 7.23 -12.07
CA THR A 332 0.18 8.53 -12.67
C THR A 332 0.15 9.69 -11.68
N LEU A 333 -0.36 9.46 -10.48
CA LEU A 333 -0.40 10.46 -9.41
C LEU A 333 0.64 10.12 -8.34
N PRO A 334 1.29 11.14 -7.71
CA PRO A 334 2.24 10.92 -6.62
C PRO A 334 1.61 10.15 -5.46
N GLY A 335 2.25 9.05 -5.04
CA GLY A 335 1.78 8.19 -3.95
C GLY A 335 2.11 8.69 -2.54
N ASP A 336 1.58 8.01 -1.52
CA ASP A 336 2.02 8.18 -0.12
C ASP A 336 3.25 7.30 0.17
N THR A 337 4.20 7.29 -0.76
CA THR A 337 5.48 6.59 -0.68
C THR A 337 6.56 7.54 -0.14
N SER A 338 6.33 8.08 1.05
CA SER A 338 7.22 9.08 1.66
C SER A 338 8.59 8.49 2.06
N ALA A 339 9.59 9.34 2.25
CA ALA A 339 10.90 8.96 2.78
C ALA A 339 10.79 8.30 4.17
N SER A 340 11.78 7.49 4.55
CA SER A 340 11.77 6.76 5.84
C SER A 340 11.72 7.70 7.04
N ASP A 341 12.48 8.80 7.00
CA ASP A 341 12.59 9.80 8.06
C ASP A 341 11.31 10.63 8.27
N ARG A 342 10.36 10.55 7.32
CA ARG A 342 9.01 11.10 7.53
C ARG A 342 8.31 10.47 8.72
N TYR A 343 8.56 9.18 8.96
CA TYR A 343 7.86 8.40 10.00
C TYR A 343 8.79 7.88 11.09
N PHE A 344 10.03 7.50 10.77
CA PHE A 344 10.90 6.76 11.68
C PHE A 344 12.28 7.42 11.80
N HIS A 345 12.78 7.57 13.04
CA HIS A 345 14.18 7.96 13.27
C HIS A 345 15.15 6.87 12.77
N GLN A 346 14.75 5.62 12.86
CA GLN A 346 15.49 4.46 12.39
C GLN A 346 14.56 3.45 11.78
N ASP A 347 14.78 3.12 10.51
CA ASP A 347 14.04 2.09 9.78
C ASP A 347 14.72 0.71 9.96
N ILE A 348 13.96 -0.35 9.76
CA ILE A 348 14.43 -1.75 9.82
C ILE A 348 15.12 -2.22 8.53
N THR A 349 15.24 -1.36 7.54
CA THR A 349 16.05 -1.52 6.33
C THR A 349 17.00 -0.34 6.18
N ALA A 350 17.78 -0.29 5.11
CA ALA A 350 18.40 0.96 4.68
C ALA A 350 17.29 2.00 4.42
N PRO A 351 17.45 3.26 4.87
CA PRO A 351 16.39 4.25 4.72
C PRO A 351 16.15 4.63 3.27
N PHE A 352 14.89 4.83 2.93
CA PHE A 352 14.50 5.46 1.67
C PHE A 352 14.64 6.97 1.81
N VAL A 353 15.45 7.58 0.94
CA VAL A 353 15.76 9.00 0.96
C VAL A 353 15.11 9.68 -0.23
N LEU A 354 14.40 10.79 0.02
CA LEU A 354 13.76 11.58 -1.01
C LEU A 354 14.83 12.36 -1.80
N GLU A 355 14.84 12.19 -3.12
CA GLU A 355 15.71 12.92 -4.04
C GLU A 355 14.83 13.66 -5.06
N ASP A 356 14.85 14.98 -5.09
CA ASP A 356 14.02 15.80 -5.99
C ASP A 356 12.54 15.40 -6.02
N GLY A 357 11.96 15.11 -4.85
CA GLY A 357 10.56 14.70 -4.71
C GLY A 357 10.25 13.29 -5.18
N ARG A 358 11.26 12.43 -5.33
CA ARG A 358 11.15 11.05 -5.80
C ARG A 358 11.86 10.07 -4.89
N LEU A 359 11.39 8.84 -4.93
CA LEU A 359 12.08 7.69 -4.35
C LEU A 359 12.46 6.71 -5.45
N ARG A 360 13.64 6.11 -5.29
CA ARG A 360 14.14 5.06 -6.20
C ARG A 360 13.41 3.76 -5.97
N VAL A 361 13.06 3.10 -7.05
CA VAL A 361 12.46 1.77 -7.04
C VAL A 361 13.54 0.73 -6.78
N PRO A 362 13.38 -0.15 -5.77
CA PRO A 362 14.35 -1.22 -5.53
C PRO A 362 14.44 -2.18 -6.70
N THR A 363 15.67 -2.55 -7.09
CA THR A 363 15.95 -3.43 -8.24
C THR A 363 16.64 -4.75 -7.85
N GLY A 364 16.98 -4.93 -6.57
CA GLY A 364 17.54 -6.18 -6.07
C GLY A 364 16.53 -7.32 -6.08
N PRO A 365 16.97 -8.59 -5.96
CA PRO A 365 16.08 -9.75 -5.87
C PRO A 365 15.08 -9.64 -4.72
N GLY A 366 13.88 -10.20 -4.89
CA GLY A 366 12.80 -10.11 -3.92
C GLY A 366 12.24 -8.69 -3.87
N LEU A 367 12.04 -8.17 -2.66
CA LEU A 367 11.64 -6.77 -2.43
C LEU A 367 12.77 -5.77 -2.71
N GLY A 368 14.00 -6.25 -2.94
CA GLY A 368 15.17 -5.43 -3.24
C GLY A 368 15.74 -4.68 -2.03
N VAL A 369 15.41 -5.10 -0.82
CA VAL A 369 15.92 -4.54 0.44
C VAL A 369 16.41 -5.65 1.37
N GLU A 370 17.35 -5.30 2.25
CA GLU A 370 17.84 -6.21 3.29
C GLU A 370 17.33 -5.76 4.66
N VAL A 371 16.80 -6.72 5.42
CA VAL A 371 16.26 -6.47 6.75
C VAL A 371 17.41 -6.42 7.77
N ARG A 372 17.46 -5.35 8.54
CA ARG A 372 18.41 -5.15 9.62
C ARG A 372 17.94 -5.87 10.88
N ARG A 373 18.32 -7.14 11.00
CA ARG A 373 17.91 -8.03 12.11
C ARG A 373 18.24 -7.43 13.48
N ASP A 374 19.39 -6.79 13.62
CA ASP A 374 19.80 -6.10 14.85
C ASP A 374 18.79 -5.03 15.28
N VAL A 375 18.25 -4.28 14.34
CA VAL A 375 17.22 -3.27 14.60
C VAL A 375 15.89 -3.92 14.93
N VAL A 376 15.46 -4.92 14.13
CA VAL A 376 14.24 -5.69 14.39
C VAL A 376 14.26 -6.28 15.79
N ASP A 377 15.36 -6.95 16.18
CA ASP A 377 15.51 -7.59 17.50
C ASP A 377 15.40 -6.55 18.63
N SER A 378 15.96 -5.35 18.46
CA SER A 378 15.89 -4.27 19.44
C SER A 378 14.48 -3.67 19.63
N LEU A 379 13.63 -3.78 18.62
CA LEU A 379 12.25 -3.26 18.60
C LEU A 379 11.20 -4.34 18.87
N THR A 380 11.63 -5.61 18.95
CA THR A 380 10.73 -6.76 19.10
C THR A 380 10.03 -6.75 20.45
N THR A 381 8.71 -6.77 20.42
CA THR A 381 7.84 -6.91 21.60
C THR A 381 7.36 -8.35 21.79
N ARG A 382 7.24 -9.10 20.69
CA ARG A 382 6.79 -10.50 20.69
C ARG A 382 7.29 -11.23 19.44
N SER A 383 7.66 -12.50 19.58
CA SER A 383 7.95 -13.38 18.45
C SER A 383 7.28 -14.75 18.68
N THR A 384 6.76 -15.34 17.60
CA THR A 384 6.14 -16.67 17.58
C THR A 384 6.56 -17.38 16.31
N ILE A 385 6.89 -18.68 16.40
CA ILE A 385 7.27 -19.49 15.24
C ILE A 385 6.26 -20.62 15.04
N VAL A 386 5.65 -20.65 13.86
CA VAL A 386 4.80 -21.75 13.40
C VAL A 386 5.63 -22.66 12.51
N ARG A 387 5.73 -23.94 12.85
CA ARG A 387 6.54 -24.92 12.11
C ARG A 387 5.65 -25.90 11.36
N ARG A 388 6.19 -26.43 10.29
CA ARG A 388 5.62 -27.62 9.63
C ARG A 388 5.61 -28.79 10.59
N ALA A 389 4.47 -29.50 10.70
CA ALA A 389 4.31 -30.69 11.54
C ALA A 389 5.09 -31.90 11.01
#